data_996ce0cc82df126a0e464df705618aa3
#
_entry.id   996ce0cc82df126a0e464df705618aa3
#
_cell.length_a   1.000
_cell.length_b   1.000
_cell.length_c   1.000
_cell.angle_alpha   90.00
_cell.angle_beta   90.00
_cell.angle_gamma   90.00
#
_symmetry.space_group_name_H-M   'P 1'
#
loop_
_entity.id
_entity.type
_entity.pdbx_description
1 polymer ?
#
loop_
_entity_poly.entity_id
_entity_poly.type
_entity_poly.pdbx_seq_one_letter_code
_entity_poly.pdbx_strand_id
1 'polypeptide(L)'
;MKVNAKEMKWIRAPKQYEVTEDRVEIITEPHTDLWQRTYYHFRNDNAPVLRSETDEQFFSFVVKTDFDTKVRYDQSGIVMYLDSDNWLKAAMEYENDKIQRLGSVVTNNGYSDWSSVDVDASIKSM
;
A
#
# COMPACT_ATOMS: atom_id res chain seq x y z
N MET A 1 20.45 -4.45 -6.73
CA MET A 1 20.29 -3.21 -7.54
C MET A 1 19.42 -2.25 -6.76
N LYS A 2 19.76 -0.96 -6.70
CA LYS A 2 18.89 0.04 -6.07
C LYS A 2 17.90 0.54 -7.12
N VAL A 3 16.62 0.56 -6.79
CA VAL A 3 15.58 1.09 -7.69
C VAL A 3 15.65 2.62 -7.65
N ASN A 4 15.64 3.24 -8.83
CA ASN A 4 15.50 4.69 -8.97
C ASN A 4 14.00 5.03 -9.01
N ALA A 5 13.48 5.68 -7.98
CA ALA A 5 12.06 5.97 -7.89
C ALA A 5 11.57 6.95 -8.99
N LYS A 6 12.44 7.78 -9.57
CA LYS A 6 12.09 8.65 -10.71
C LYS A 6 11.78 7.88 -12.00
N GLU A 7 12.25 6.63 -12.10
CA GLU A 7 11.97 5.75 -13.25
C GLU A 7 10.67 4.96 -13.09
N MET A 8 10.10 4.97 -11.88
CA MET A 8 8.83 4.32 -11.60
C MET A 8 7.66 5.11 -12.19
N LYS A 9 6.53 4.45 -12.39
CA LYS A 9 5.34 5.02 -13.01
C LYS A 9 4.13 4.95 -12.09
N TRP A 10 3.36 6.01 -12.03
CA TRP A 10 2.10 6.01 -11.33
C TRP A 10 1.04 5.19 -12.10
N ILE A 11 0.40 4.25 -11.40
CA ILE A 11 -0.91 3.72 -11.84
C ILE A 11 -1.97 4.78 -11.53
N ARG A 12 -1.90 5.32 -10.30
CA ARG A 12 -2.76 6.42 -9.82
C ARG A 12 -1.90 7.39 -9.03
N ALA A 13 -1.68 8.56 -9.58
CA ALA A 13 -0.93 9.59 -8.89
C ALA A 13 -1.83 10.29 -7.85
N PRO A 14 -1.35 10.52 -6.62
CA PRO A 14 -2.04 11.40 -5.68
C PRO A 14 -1.93 12.86 -6.14
N LYS A 15 -2.72 13.76 -5.54
CA LYS A 15 -2.66 15.19 -5.90
C LYS A 15 -1.37 15.86 -5.45
N GLN A 16 -0.79 15.38 -4.36
CA GLN A 16 0.43 15.93 -3.77
C GLN A 16 1.42 14.82 -3.49
N TYR A 17 2.58 14.91 -4.10
CA TYR A 17 3.68 13.98 -3.89
C TYR A 17 5.01 14.60 -4.30
N GLU A 18 6.08 14.03 -3.78
CA GLU A 18 7.45 14.30 -4.22
C GLU A 18 8.17 12.98 -4.50
N VAL A 19 8.92 12.92 -5.60
CA VAL A 19 9.72 11.75 -5.98
C VAL A 19 11.14 12.19 -6.26
N THR A 20 12.09 11.66 -5.50
CA THR A 20 13.52 11.74 -5.76
C THR A 20 14.03 10.38 -6.27
N GLU A 21 15.32 10.20 -6.44
CA GLU A 21 15.88 8.91 -6.88
C GLU A 21 15.68 7.79 -5.86
N ASP A 22 15.64 8.13 -4.56
CA ASP A 22 15.65 7.17 -3.47
C ASP A 22 14.53 7.38 -2.43
N ARG A 23 13.65 8.34 -2.66
CA ARG A 23 12.55 8.67 -1.75
C ARG A 23 11.28 9.02 -2.53
N VAL A 24 10.18 8.56 -1.99
CA VAL A 24 8.84 8.94 -2.42
C VAL A 24 8.09 9.47 -1.21
N GLU A 25 7.54 10.66 -1.31
CA GLU A 25 6.66 11.24 -0.31
C GLU A 25 5.26 11.41 -0.92
N ILE A 26 4.24 10.98 -0.18
CA ILE A 26 2.85 10.97 -0.65
C ILE A 26 1.99 11.61 0.43
N ILE A 27 1.21 12.62 0.06
CA ILE A 27 0.08 13.09 0.87
C ILE A 27 -1.15 12.34 0.38
N THR A 28 -1.64 11.42 1.21
CA THR A 28 -2.78 10.58 0.86
C THR A 28 -4.08 11.39 0.84
N GLU A 29 -5.03 10.96 0.04
CA GLU A 29 -6.35 11.56 -0.08
C GLU A 29 -7.39 10.68 0.64
N PRO A 30 -8.42 11.29 1.24
CA PRO A 30 -9.48 10.53 1.88
C PRO A 30 -10.26 9.69 0.86
N HIS A 31 -10.90 8.63 1.33
CA HIS A 31 -11.72 7.72 0.53
C HIS A 31 -10.95 6.98 -0.56
N THR A 32 -9.66 6.71 -0.34
CA THR A 32 -8.85 5.88 -1.22
C THR A 32 -8.49 4.56 -0.53
N ASP A 33 -8.59 3.45 -1.26
CA ASP A 33 -8.25 2.12 -0.75
C ASP A 33 -7.99 1.14 -1.89
N LEU A 34 -7.46 -0.03 -1.53
CA LEU A 34 -7.44 -1.25 -2.31
C LEU A 34 -8.18 -2.32 -1.52
N TRP A 35 -9.44 -2.53 -1.85
CA TRP A 35 -10.30 -3.58 -1.29
C TRP A 35 -11.42 -3.92 -2.26
N GLN A 36 -11.72 -5.21 -2.41
CA GLN A 36 -12.77 -5.63 -3.33
C GLN A 36 -13.75 -6.62 -2.69
N ARG A 37 -15.01 -6.26 -2.69
CA ARG A 37 -16.26 -7.01 -2.48
C ARG A 37 -16.41 -7.74 -1.16
N THR A 38 -15.46 -8.56 -0.76
CA THR A 38 -15.57 -9.45 0.39
C THR A 38 -16.05 -8.69 1.63
N TYR A 39 -17.03 -9.24 2.32
CA TYR A 39 -17.64 -8.73 3.55
C TYR A 39 -18.37 -7.38 3.39
N TYR A 40 -17.72 -6.36 2.81
CA TYR A 40 -18.25 -4.99 2.72
C TYR A 40 -19.06 -4.72 1.46
N HIS A 41 -19.01 -5.58 0.44
CA HIS A 41 -19.71 -5.47 -0.84
C HIS A 41 -19.32 -4.26 -1.72
N PHE A 42 -18.42 -3.38 -1.29
CA PHE A 42 -17.90 -2.30 -2.12
C PHE A 42 -16.64 -2.73 -2.90
N ARG A 43 -16.29 -1.93 -3.86
CA ARG A 43 -15.07 -2.08 -4.64
C ARG A 43 -14.29 -0.76 -4.63
N ASN A 44 -13.12 -0.76 -4.01
CA ASN A 44 -12.17 0.33 -4.05
C ASN A 44 -10.88 -0.14 -4.74
N ASP A 45 -10.55 0.53 -5.83
CA ASP A 45 -9.28 0.36 -6.55
C ASP A 45 -8.78 1.76 -6.94
N ASN A 46 -8.61 2.63 -5.93
CA ASN A 46 -8.34 4.05 -6.13
C ASN A 46 -7.19 4.58 -5.27
N ALA A 47 -6.53 3.76 -4.47
CA ALA A 47 -5.35 4.17 -3.74
C ALA A 47 -4.19 4.55 -4.68
N PRO A 48 -3.35 5.53 -4.33
CA PRO A 48 -2.17 5.87 -5.13
C PRO A 48 -1.18 4.70 -5.14
N VAL A 49 -0.68 4.38 -6.33
CA VAL A 49 0.32 3.31 -6.51
C VAL A 49 1.39 3.78 -7.47
N LEU A 50 2.63 3.83 -7.00
CA LEU A 50 3.83 4.02 -7.80
C LEU A 50 4.47 2.67 -8.03
N ARG A 51 4.68 2.26 -9.29
CA ARG A 51 5.14 0.92 -9.64
C ARG A 51 6.41 0.91 -10.48
N SER A 52 7.15 -0.19 -10.34
CA SER A 52 8.15 -0.66 -11.28
C SER A 52 7.71 -2.00 -11.85
N GLU A 53 8.07 -2.30 -13.08
CA GLU A 53 7.80 -3.59 -13.72
C GLU A 53 9.08 -4.44 -13.74
N THR A 54 8.92 -5.76 -13.65
CA THR A 54 10.02 -6.71 -13.75
C THR A 54 9.57 -8.01 -14.40
N ASP A 55 10.41 -8.59 -15.25
CA ASP A 55 10.24 -9.92 -15.86
C ASP A 55 11.07 -10.99 -15.13
N GLU A 56 11.76 -10.61 -14.04
CA GLU A 56 12.58 -11.54 -13.28
C GLU A 56 11.71 -12.57 -12.57
N GLN A 57 12.05 -13.86 -12.71
CA GLN A 57 11.34 -14.94 -12.02
C GLN A 57 11.59 -14.96 -10.52
N PHE A 58 12.75 -14.47 -10.09
CA PHE A 58 13.13 -14.38 -8.69
C PHE A 58 13.64 -12.99 -8.38
N PHE A 59 12.96 -12.31 -7.49
CA PHE A 59 13.37 -10.99 -7.03
C PHE A 59 12.97 -10.76 -5.57
N SER A 60 13.63 -9.79 -4.95
CA SER A 60 13.22 -9.22 -3.69
C SER A 60 13.05 -7.72 -3.88
N PHE A 61 11.93 -7.18 -3.43
CA PHE A 61 11.68 -5.74 -3.39
C PHE A 61 11.56 -5.32 -1.93
N VAL A 62 12.45 -4.43 -1.51
CA VAL A 62 12.50 -3.93 -0.13
C VAL A 62 12.33 -2.43 -0.16
N VAL A 63 11.41 -1.95 0.64
CA VAL A 63 11.18 -0.53 0.85
C VAL A 63 11.02 -0.27 2.35
N LYS A 64 11.62 0.80 2.83
CA LYS A 64 11.31 1.33 4.15
C LYS A 64 10.18 2.33 4.00
N THR A 65 9.10 2.15 4.75
CA THR A 65 8.01 3.10 4.83
C THR A 65 8.05 3.83 6.17
N ASP A 66 7.98 5.15 6.13
CA ASP A 66 7.73 6.01 7.28
C ASP A 66 6.32 6.60 7.11
N PHE A 67 5.51 6.62 8.16
CA PHE A 67 4.11 7.04 8.06
C PHE A 67 3.68 7.90 9.25
N ASP A 68 2.82 8.87 8.97
CA ASP A 68 2.19 9.77 9.95
C ASP A 68 0.66 9.62 9.87
N THR A 69 0.19 8.46 10.34
CA THR A 69 -1.22 8.10 10.36
C THR A 69 -1.98 8.87 11.43
N LYS A 70 -3.22 9.30 11.14
CA LYS A 70 -4.04 10.14 12.03
C LYS A 70 -5.48 9.66 12.14
N VAL A 71 -5.97 9.02 11.11
CA VAL A 71 -7.36 8.60 11.00
C VAL A 71 -7.42 7.09 10.82
N ARG A 72 -8.40 6.45 11.42
CA ARG A 72 -8.63 5.01 11.27
C ARG A 72 -8.65 4.62 9.79
N TYR A 73 -7.93 3.56 9.47
CA TYR A 73 -7.67 3.04 8.13
C TYR A 73 -6.62 3.79 7.30
N ASP A 74 -5.99 4.84 7.83
CA ASP A 74 -4.78 5.36 7.19
C ASP A 74 -3.76 4.23 7.07
N GLN A 75 -3.19 4.02 5.89
CA GLN A 75 -2.31 2.90 5.64
C GLN A 75 -1.19 3.24 4.66
N SER A 76 -0.07 2.57 4.83
CA SER A 76 1.08 2.68 3.94
C SER A 76 1.79 1.34 3.84
N GLY A 77 2.28 0.98 2.66
CA GLY A 77 2.94 -0.29 2.46
C GLY A 77 3.38 -0.54 1.02
N ILE A 78 3.42 -1.81 0.66
CA ILE A 78 3.81 -2.28 -0.66
C ILE A 78 2.67 -3.06 -1.32
N VAL A 79 2.69 -3.11 -2.64
CA VAL A 79 1.74 -3.88 -3.43
C VAL A 79 2.43 -4.60 -4.58
N MET A 80 2.10 -5.86 -4.78
CA MET A 80 2.32 -6.58 -6.03
C MET A 80 1.03 -6.49 -6.83
N TYR A 81 1.06 -5.77 -7.95
CA TYR A 81 -0.15 -5.42 -8.70
C TYR A 81 -0.07 -5.99 -10.10
N LEU A 82 -0.95 -6.94 -10.41
CA LEU A 82 -1.11 -7.47 -11.75
C LEU A 82 -2.14 -6.66 -12.54
N ASP A 83 -3.35 -6.59 -12.00
CA ASP A 83 -4.48 -5.80 -12.50
C ASP A 83 -5.42 -5.41 -11.35
N SER A 84 -6.54 -4.76 -11.65
CA SER A 84 -7.49 -4.30 -10.64
C SER A 84 -8.18 -5.41 -9.85
N ASP A 85 -8.23 -6.61 -10.40
CA ASP A 85 -8.88 -7.76 -9.78
C ASP A 85 -7.90 -8.78 -9.17
N ASN A 86 -6.58 -8.57 -9.39
CA ASN A 86 -5.54 -9.49 -8.95
C ASN A 86 -4.32 -8.71 -8.42
N TRP A 87 -4.17 -8.68 -7.11
CA TRP A 87 -3.06 -8.01 -6.44
C TRP A 87 -2.88 -8.54 -5.00
N LEU A 88 -1.72 -8.29 -4.45
CA LEU A 88 -1.40 -8.53 -3.04
C LEU A 88 -0.82 -7.25 -2.46
N LYS A 89 -1.32 -6.78 -1.33
CA LYS A 89 -0.71 -5.69 -0.56
C LYS A 89 -0.27 -6.16 0.82
N ALA A 90 0.79 -5.55 1.34
CA ALA A 90 1.17 -5.62 2.74
C ALA A 90 1.35 -4.19 3.24
N ALA A 91 0.69 -3.86 4.36
CA ALA A 91 0.62 -2.50 4.85
C ALA A 91 0.53 -2.45 6.37
N MET A 92 1.00 -1.33 6.92
CA MET A 92 0.64 -0.89 8.26
C MET A 92 -0.62 -0.05 8.18
N GLU A 93 -1.66 -0.42 8.92
CA GLU A 93 -2.96 0.25 8.95
C GLU A 93 -3.26 0.76 10.37
N TYR A 94 -3.57 2.03 10.48
CA TYR A 94 -3.89 2.65 11.75
C TYR A 94 -5.30 2.28 12.24
N GLU A 95 -5.40 1.77 13.45
CA GLU A 95 -6.68 1.47 14.09
C GLU A 95 -7.07 2.54 15.13
N ASN A 96 -6.15 2.86 16.05
CA ASN A 96 -6.35 3.87 17.09
C ASN A 96 -4.99 4.27 17.71
N ASP A 97 -5.01 5.08 18.75
CA ASP A 97 -3.81 5.59 19.43
C ASP A 97 -2.98 4.53 20.18
N LYS A 98 -3.47 3.31 20.32
CA LYS A 98 -2.79 2.21 21.00
C LYS A 98 -2.29 1.14 20.05
N ILE A 99 -3.08 0.83 19.05
CA ILE A 99 -2.78 -0.25 18.10
C ILE A 99 -2.92 0.20 16.66
N GLN A 100 -2.11 -0.41 15.83
CA GLN A 100 -2.21 -0.46 14.38
C GLN A 100 -2.05 -1.91 13.93
N ARG A 101 -2.32 -2.19 12.68
CA ARG A 101 -2.34 -3.54 12.16
C ARG A 101 -1.31 -3.70 11.06
N LEU A 102 -0.35 -4.60 11.28
CA LEU A 102 0.45 -5.11 10.19
C LEU A 102 -0.37 -6.18 9.48
N GLY A 103 -0.80 -5.87 8.28
CA GLY A 103 -1.73 -6.72 7.55
C GLY A 103 -1.30 -7.00 6.12
N SER A 104 -1.86 -8.06 5.58
CA SER A 104 -1.80 -8.37 4.17
C SER A 104 -3.20 -8.60 3.61
N VAL A 105 -3.42 -8.16 2.37
CA VAL A 105 -4.64 -8.42 1.61
C VAL A 105 -4.25 -9.09 0.31
N VAL A 106 -4.87 -10.22 0.03
CA VAL A 106 -4.80 -10.86 -1.28
C VAL A 106 -6.13 -10.64 -1.98
N THR A 107 -6.09 -10.07 -3.17
CA THR A 107 -7.25 -9.97 -4.05
C THR A 107 -7.06 -10.90 -5.22
N ASN A 108 -7.99 -11.81 -5.40
CA ASN A 108 -8.00 -12.79 -6.47
C ASN A 108 -9.37 -12.78 -7.16
N ASN A 109 -9.37 -12.57 -8.48
CA ASN A 109 -10.59 -12.44 -9.28
C ASN A 109 -11.61 -11.44 -8.69
N GLY A 110 -11.11 -10.35 -8.13
CA GLY A 110 -11.93 -9.28 -7.57
C GLY A 110 -12.57 -9.56 -6.21
N TYR A 111 -12.03 -10.50 -5.44
CA TYR A 111 -12.41 -10.74 -4.05
C TYR A 111 -11.18 -10.68 -3.15
N SER A 112 -11.27 -9.88 -2.10
CA SER A 112 -10.19 -9.64 -1.15
C SER A 112 -10.30 -10.54 0.07
N ASP A 113 -9.16 -10.99 0.56
CA ASP A 113 -9.02 -11.67 1.85
C ASP A 113 -7.93 -10.97 2.68
N TRP A 114 -8.18 -10.79 3.97
CA TRP A 114 -7.34 -10.02 4.87
C TRP A 114 -6.86 -10.84 6.06
N SER A 115 -5.56 -10.77 6.32
CA SER A 115 -4.92 -11.30 7.52
C SER A 115 -4.10 -10.21 8.19
N SER A 116 -4.17 -10.10 9.51
CA SER A 116 -3.45 -9.08 10.25
C SER A 116 -3.06 -9.51 11.65
N VAL A 117 -2.10 -8.79 12.21
CA VAL A 117 -1.67 -8.87 13.61
C VAL A 117 -1.60 -7.46 14.19
N ASP A 118 -2.01 -7.32 15.45
CA ASP A 118 -1.93 -6.05 16.17
C ASP A 118 -0.48 -5.71 16.50
N VAL A 119 -0.12 -4.46 16.29
CA VAL A 119 1.20 -3.87 16.53
C VAL A 119 1.01 -2.57 17.30
N ASP A 120 1.97 -2.20 18.14
CA ASP A 120 1.94 -0.95 18.90
C ASP A 120 1.90 0.27 17.97
N ALA A 121 0.98 1.20 18.23
CA ALA A 121 0.80 2.39 17.41
C ALA A 121 1.96 3.40 17.49
N SER A 122 2.90 3.22 18.40
CA SER A 122 4.13 4.02 18.47
C SER A 122 5.15 3.71 17.37
N ILE A 123 5.01 2.56 16.70
CA ILE A 123 5.84 2.21 15.54
C ILE A 123 5.42 3.10 14.38
N LYS A 124 6.38 3.87 13.82
CA LYS A 124 6.13 4.83 12.73
C LYS A 124 6.90 4.51 11.45
N SER A 125 7.54 3.34 11.41
CA SER A 125 8.20 2.85 10.20
C SER A 125 8.22 1.33 10.16
N MET A 126 8.24 0.77 8.98
CA MET A 126 8.44 -0.66 8.74
C MET A 126 9.34 -0.89 7.51
#